data_df8d7182845d0b180c7e60e1545ee0ff
#
_entry.id   df8d7182845d0b180c7e60e1545ee0ff
#
_cell.length_a   1.000
_cell.length_b   1.000
_cell.length_c   1.000
_cell.angle_alpha   90.00
_cell.angle_beta   90.00
_cell.angle_gamma   90.00
#
_symmetry.space_group_name_H-M   'P 1'
#
loop_
_entity.id
_entity.type
_entity.pdbx_description
1 polymer ?
#
loop_
_entity_poly.entity_id
_entity_poly.type
_entity_poly.pdbx_seq_one_letter_code
_entity_poly.pdbx_strand_id
1 'polypeptide(L)'
;MDIPKTMKAMTLTAYDHLALAELPVPQPGPGEVLCRIRSVAICGSDPKMIHGHYAFANWPPYYPFVMGHEWAGEVVALGTGVEEFRVGDRVAGEAHAGCGKCDNCKRGHYTVCLNYGRDGHDGGLDTGHRHYGFYWQGANAEYNVYKTSCLHRIPDNVSYDVASMCDCAGVALHGVELAGVTPGGTVVVIGPGPIGLCAMMECRALGAGRVIVVGRGAKLEKARELGADFCIDFEKEDPVQRVLELTGGIGADEVMECSGAPDSPSKAVRMVRKAGAVAIIANYKIDEVHVPLNIVNFNEIRIVGSKANPNVSDKVLHFFSSGAIRGEALVTHTFPLEDYEKAVDIFEHKKDGSIKVVIHP
;
A
#
# COMPACT_ATOMS: atom_id res chain seq x y z
N MET A 1 -25.96 3.26 -17.39
CA MET A 1 -25.21 4.53 -17.62
C MET A 1 -24.58 4.45 -19.00
N ASP A 2 -24.66 5.51 -19.80
CA ASP A 2 -23.91 5.57 -21.05
C ASP A 2 -22.44 5.76 -20.77
N ILE A 3 -21.62 4.82 -21.23
CA ILE A 3 -20.16 4.90 -21.12
C ILE A 3 -19.67 5.81 -22.26
N PRO A 4 -18.89 6.87 -21.98
CA PRO A 4 -18.36 7.74 -23.02
C PRO A 4 -17.35 6.99 -23.92
N LYS A 5 -17.08 7.53 -25.12
CA LYS A 5 -16.07 6.95 -26.03
C LYS A 5 -14.64 7.27 -25.58
N THR A 6 -14.46 8.43 -24.97
CA THR A 6 -13.18 8.94 -24.48
C THR A 6 -13.28 9.32 -23.01
N MET A 7 -12.14 9.39 -22.33
CA MET A 7 -11.99 9.70 -20.93
C MET A 7 -10.78 10.60 -20.70
N LYS A 8 -10.82 11.38 -19.63
CA LYS A 8 -9.64 12.08 -19.14
C LYS A 8 -8.71 11.11 -18.38
N ALA A 9 -7.43 11.29 -18.58
CA ALA A 9 -6.39 10.56 -17.86
C ALA A 9 -5.16 11.43 -17.62
N MET A 10 -4.55 11.31 -16.44
CA MET A 10 -3.24 11.90 -16.18
C MET A 10 -2.17 10.91 -16.65
N THR A 11 -1.36 11.31 -17.61
CA THR A 11 -0.34 10.46 -18.23
C THR A 11 1.06 10.94 -17.90
N LEU A 12 1.95 10.02 -17.59
CA LEU A 12 3.39 10.24 -17.60
C LEU A 12 3.87 10.08 -19.05
N THR A 13 4.38 11.16 -19.65
CA THR A 13 4.83 11.18 -21.06
C THR A 13 6.33 11.01 -21.21
N ALA A 14 7.07 11.32 -20.17
CA ALA A 14 8.50 11.07 -19.94
C ALA A 14 8.78 11.28 -18.45
N TYR A 15 9.97 10.96 -17.95
CA TYR A 15 10.34 11.33 -16.59
C TYR A 15 10.17 12.84 -16.37
N ASP A 16 9.59 13.20 -15.24
CA ASP A 16 9.24 14.57 -14.83
C ASP A 16 8.24 15.30 -15.74
N HIS A 17 7.58 14.58 -16.66
CA HIS A 17 6.60 15.18 -17.59
C HIS A 17 5.24 14.49 -17.48
N LEU A 18 4.32 15.15 -16.82
CA LEU A 18 2.91 14.76 -16.72
C LEU A 18 2.08 15.55 -17.74
N ALA A 19 1.02 14.94 -18.24
CA ALA A 19 0.05 15.60 -19.13
C ALA A 19 -1.35 15.03 -18.91
N LEU A 20 -2.33 15.92 -18.79
CA LEU A 20 -3.73 15.55 -18.88
C LEU A 20 -4.05 15.24 -20.35
N ALA A 21 -4.52 14.03 -20.61
CA ALA A 21 -4.82 13.54 -21.95
C ALA A 21 -6.27 13.07 -22.06
N GLU A 22 -6.81 13.10 -23.27
CA GLU A 22 -8.06 12.43 -23.62
C GLU A 22 -7.72 11.09 -24.31
N LEU A 23 -8.12 9.99 -23.69
CA LEU A 23 -7.83 8.63 -24.15
C LEU A 23 -9.13 7.88 -24.47
N PRO A 24 -9.11 6.88 -25.36
CA PRO A 24 -10.25 5.98 -25.54
C PRO A 24 -10.58 5.24 -24.23
N VAL A 25 -11.88 5.07 -23.90
CA VAL A 25 -12.28 4.22 -22.80
C VAL A 25 -12.00 2.77 -23.17
N PRO A 26 -11.23 2.01 -22.35
CA PRO A 26 -10.88 0.64 -22.66
C PRO A 26 -12.12 -0.28 -22.56
N GLN A 27 -12.07 -1.42 -23.26
CA GLN A 27 -13.13 -2.42 -23.22
C GLN A 27 -12.69 -3.63 -22.41
N PRO A 28 -13.53 -4.16 -21.50
CA PRO A 28 -13.17 -5.33 -20.70
C PRO A 28 -13.14 -6.61 -21.55
N GLY A 29 -12.04 -7.35 -21.45
CA GLY A 29 -11.87 -8.66 -22.01
C GLY A 29 -12.50 -9.77 -21.14
N PRO A 30 -12.31 -11.07 -21.51
CA PRO A 30 -12.79 -12.19 -20.70
C PRO A 30 -12.22 -12.18 -19.28
N GLY A 31 -13.09 -12.30 -18.26
CA GLY A 31 -12.71 -12.27 -16.84
C GLY A 31 -12.26 -10.88 -16.32
N GLU A 32 -12.58 -9.83 -17.07
CA GLU A 32 -12.27 -8.44 -16.70
C GLU A 32 -13.56 -7.63 -16.56
N VAL A 33 -13.48 -6.53 -15.84
CA VAL A 33 -14.55 -5.54 -15.74
C VAL A 33 -14.01 -4.15 -16.02
N LEU A 34 -14.85 -3.28 -16.60
CA LEU A 34 -14.59 -1.87 -16.69
C LEU A 34 -15.09 -1.19 -15.41
N CYS A 35 -14.20 -0.48 -14.76
CA CYS A 35 -14.52 0.32 -13.57
C CYS A 35 -14.48 1.81 -13.91
N ARG A 36 -15.46 2.55 -13.42
CA ARG A 36 -15.40 3.99 -13.28
C ARG A 36 -14.66 4.30 -12.00
N ILE A 37 -13.54 5.00 -12.10
CA ILE A 37 -12.72 5.36 -10.95
C ILE A 37 -13.40 6.52 -10.21
N ARG A 38 -13.42 6.46 -8.88
CA ARG A 38 -14.01 7.49 -8.02
C ARG A 38 -12.99 8.17 -7.15
N SER A 39 -11.99 7.42 -6.70
CA SER A 39 -10.92 7.91 -5.84
C SER A 39 -9.62 7.17 -6.11
N VAL A 40 -8.51 7.89 -6.19
CA VAL A 40 -7.16 7.34 -6.31
C VAL A 40 -6.28 7.98 -5.23
N ALA A 41 -5.74 7.18 -4.32
CA ALA A 41 -4.82 7.68 -3.32
C ALA A 41 -3.38 7.71 -3.86
N ILE A 42 -2.66 8.81 -3.61
CA ILE A 42 -1.26 8.93 -3.99
C ILE A 42 -0.40 8.06 -3.05
N CYS A 43 0.44 7.23 -3.65
CA CYS A 43 1.43 6.39 -2.96
C CYS A 43 2.82 7.02 -3.01
N GLY A 44 3.68 6.63 -2.07
CA GLY A 44 5.10 7.02 -2.09
C GLY A 44 5.90 6.50 -3.31
N SER A 45 5.34 5.56 -4.07
CA SER A 45 5.91 5.09 -5.34
C SER A 45 5.61 6.01 -6.53
N ASP A 46 4.52 6.80 -6.48
CA ASP A 46 4.13 7.64 -7.62
C ASP A 46 5.18 8.74 -7.93
N PRO A 47 5.62 9.59 -6.98
CA PRO A 47 6.69 10.53 -7.27
C PRO A 47 8.00 9.85 -7.65
N LYS A 48 8.32 8.68 -7.09
CA LYS A 48 9.52 7.92 -7.49
C LYS A 48 9.45 7.45 -8.95
N MET A 49 8.27 7.07 -9.43
CA MET A 49 8.05 6.69 -10.82
C MET A 49 8.13 7.92 -11.74
N ILE A 50 7.52 9.04 -11.34
CA ILE A 50 7.60 10.32 -12.06
C ILE A 50 9.07 10.70 -12.27
N HIS A 51 9.90 10.61 -11.23
CA HIS A 51 11.32 10.98 -11.28
C HIS A 51 12.26 9.88 -11.81
N GLY A 52 11.71 8.78 -12.35
CA GLY A 52 12.50 7.71 -12.96
C GLY A 52 13.31 6.85 -11.99
N HIS A 53 13.04 6.92 -10.68
CA HIS A 53 13.76 6.13 -9.68
C HIS A 53 13.54 4.60 -9.81
N TYR A 54 12.56 4.18 -10.61
CA TYR A 54 12.26 2.77 -10.90
C TYR A 54 12.66 2.33 -12.31
N ALA A 55 13.53 3.07 -12.99
CA ALA A 55 14.03 2.71 -14.31
C ALA A 55 14.68 1.31 -14.34
N PHE A 56 15.35 0.90 -13.26
CA PHE A 56 15.93 -0.43 -13.11
C PHE A 56 14.89 -1.57 -13.15
N ALA A 57 13.64 -1.28 -12.77
CA ALA A 57 12.52 -2.22 -12.78
C ALA A 57 11.69 -2.11 -14.06
N ASN A 58 12.07 -1.26 -15.01
CA ASN A 58 11.30 -0.92 -16.20
C ASN A 58 9.87 -0.45 -15.85
N TRP A 59 9.76 0.47 -14.88
CA TRP A 59 8.51 1.11 -14.47
C TRP A 59 8.55 2.61 -14.79
N PRO A 60 7.69 3.10 -15.68
CA PRO A 60 6.76 2.37 -16.54
C PRO A 60 7.46 1.69 -17.72
N PRO A 61 6.82 0.68 -18.36
CA PRO A 61 7.42 -0.05 -19.47
C PRO A 61 7.39 0.71 -20.80
N TYR A 62 6.55 1.74 -20.92
CA TYR A 62 6.36 2.57 -22.12
C TYR A 62 5.71 3.91 -21.77
N TYR A 63 5.72 4.84 -22.71
CA TYR A 63 5.05 6.15 -22.64
C TYR A 63 4.11 6.34 -23.84
N PRO A 64 2.97 7.08 -23.69
CA PRO A 64 2.45 7.63 -22.42
C PRO A 64 1.89 6.53 -21.51
N PHE A 65 2.00 6.74 -20.19
CA PHE A 65 1.59 5.76 -19.20
C PHE A 65 0.68 6.38 -18.14
N VAL A 66 -0.44 5.71 -17.82
CA VAL A 66 -1.35 6.09 -16.73
C VAL A 66 -0.92 5.36 -15.47
N MET A 67 -0.49 6.10 -14.46
CA MET A 67 -0.11 5.57 -13.15
C MET A 67 -1.34 5.43 -12.23
N GLY A 68 -1.10 5.22 -10.93
CA GLY A 68 -2.12 5.11 -9.89
C GLY A 68 -2.55 3.66 -9.67
N HIS A 69 -2.35 3.18 -8.45
CA HIS A 69 -2.60 1.77 -8.09
C HIS A 69 -3.40 1.61 -6.80
N GLU A 70 -3.54 2.65 -6.01
CA GLU A 70 -4.37 2.69 -4.80
C GLU A 70 -5.72 3.34 -5.15
N TRP A 71 -6.76 2.56 -5.46
CA TRP A 71 -7.98 3.12 -6.03
C TRP A 71 -9.26 2.45 -5.54
N ALA A 72 -10.36 3.17 -5.70
CA ALA A 72 -11.72 2.70 -5.49
C ALA A 72 -12.66 3.25 -6.58
N GLY A 73 -13.69 2.49 -6.91
CA GLY A 73 -14.63 2.88 -7.96
C GLY A 73 -15.85 1.99 -8.04
N GLU A 74 -16.46 1.97 -9.21
CA GLU A 74 -17.73 1.31 -9.49
C GLU A 74 -17.63 0.52 -10.78
N VAL A 75 -18.09 -0.73 -10.78
CA VAL A 75 -18.19 -1.57 -11.98
C VAL A 75 -19.25 -0.98 -12.92
N VAL A 76 -18.88 -0.68 -14.17
CA VAL A 76 -19.80 -0.09 -15.16
C VAL A 76 -20.04 -0.98 -16.39
N ALA A 77 -19.13 -1.94 -16.66
CA ALA A 77 -19.35 -2.97 -17.69
C ALA A 77 -18.63 -4.26 -17.30
N LEU A 78 -19.13 -5.38 -17.81
CA LEU A 78 -18.62 -6.72 -17.56
C LEU A 78 -18.06 -7.31 -18.86
N GLY A 79 -16.89 -7.93 -18.79
CA GLY A 79 -16.35 -8.77 -19.83
C GLY A 79 -17.00 -10.16 -19.83
N THR A 80 -16.71 -10.92 -20.86
CA THR A 80 -17.27 -12.27 -21.02
C THR A 80 -16.85 -13.20 -19.87
N GLY A 81 -17.80 -13.97 -19.32
CA GLY A 81 -17.54 -14.97 -18.27
C GLY A 81 -17.42 -14.38 -16.86
N VAL A 82 -17.70 -13.11 -16.66
CA VAL A 82 -17.77 -12.51 -15.32
C VAL A 82 -19.15 -12.77 -14.72
N GLU A 83 -19.20 -13.52 -13.63
CA GLU A 83 -20.43 -13.88 -12.90
C GLU A 83 -20.42 -13.36 -11.46
N GLU A 84 -19.23 -13.11 -10.90
CA GLU A 84 -19.03 -12.69 -9.51
C GLU A 84 -19.27 -11.21 -9.25
N PHE A 85 -19.33 -10.35 -10.29
CA PHE A 85 -19.61 -8.91 -10.16
C PHE A 85 -20.82 -8.51 -11.00
N ARG A 86 -21.40 -7.36 -10.64
CA ARG A 86 -22.53 -6.72 -11.35
C ARG A 86 -22.23 -5.24 -11.59
N VAL A 87 -22.83 -4.68 -12.64
CA VAL A 87 -22.83 -3.24 -12.87
C VAL A 87 -23.46 -2.54 -11.67
N GLY A 88 -22.74 -1.54 -11.14
CA GLY A 88 -23.09 -0.81 -9.91
C GLY A 88 -22.40 -1.30 -8.65
N ASP A 89 -21.69 -2.45 -8.69
CA ASP A 89 -20.88 -2.89 -7.54
C ASP A 89 -19.77 -1.87 -7.24
N ARG A 90 -19.68 -1.47 -5.98
CA ARG A 90 -18.62 -0.61 -5.47
C ARG A 90 -17.41 -1.47 -5.15
N VAL A 91 -16.25 -1.14 -5.72
CA VAL A 91 -15.04 -1.98 -5.61
C VAL A 91 -13.79 -1.18 -5.30
N ALA A 92 -12.91 -1.76 -4.50
CA ALA A 92 -11.52 -1.37 -4.35
C ALA A 92 -10.63 -2.37 -5.09
N GLY A 93 -9.55 -1.92 -5.71
CA GLY A 93 -8.65 -2.75 -6.48
C GLY A 93 -7.30 -2.91 -5.81
N GLU A 94 -6.71 -4.10 -5.99
CA GLU A 94 -5.31 -4.36 -5.71
C GLU A 94 -4.45 -4.02 -6.94
N ALA A 95 -3.20 -3.59 -6.71
CA ALA A 95 -2.25 -3.38 -7.80
C ALA A 95 -1.91 -4.67 -8.55
N HIS A 96 -1.98 -5.81 -7.88
CA HIS A 96 -1.57 -7.10 -8.41
C HIS A 96 -2.75 -8.02 -8.77
N ALA A 97 -2.76 -8.52 -10.01
CA ALA A 97 -3.50 -9.72 -10.38
C ALA A 97 -2.50 -10.78 -10.83
N GLY A 98 -2.36 -11.86 -10.09
CA GLY A 98 -1.46 -12.96 -10.42
C GLY A 98 -1.89 -13.67 -11.70
N CYS A 99 -0.99 -14.46 -12.29
CA CYS A 99 -1.31 -15.27 -13.48
C CYS A 99 -2.28 -16.45 -13.19
N GLY A 100 -2.55 -16.76 -11.92
CA GLY A 100 -3.43 -17.83 -11.45
C GLY A 100 -2.89 -19.27 -11.63
N LYS A 101 -1.85 -19.47 -12.46
CA LYS A 101 -1.41 -20.83 -12.88
C LYS A 101 -0.01 -21.24 -12.42
N CYS A 102 0.86 -20.32 -12.01
CA CYS A 102 2.17 -20.65 -11.47
C CYS A 102 2.09 -21.17 -10.02
N ASP A 103 3.15 -21.79 -9.55
CA ASP A 103 3.20 -22.40 -8.22
C ASP A 103 2.94 -21.38 -7.10
N ASN A 104 3.54 -20.18 -7.18
CA ASN A 104 3.31 -19.14 -6.20
C ASN A 104 1.84 -18.67 -6.17
N CYS A 105 1.22 -18.46 -7.34
CA CYS A 105 -0.19 -18.07 -7.39
C CYS A 105 -1.11 -19.14 -6.81
N LYS A 106 -0.85 -20.44 -7.11
CA LYS A 106 -1.64 -21.56 -6.58
C LYS A 106 -1.54 -21.67 -5.04
N ARG A 107 -0.48 -21.16 -4.45
CA ARG A 107 -0.26 -21.11 -2.99
C ARG A 107 -0.77 -19.80 -2.34
N GLY A 108 -1.40 -18.90 -3.11
CA GLY A 108 -1.88 -17.61 -2.62
C GLY A 108 -0.82 -16.49 -2.63
N HIS A 109 0.40 -16.75 -3.10
CA HIS A 109 1.49 -15.77 -3.16
C HIS A 109 1.52 -15.05 -4.51
N TYR A 110 0.38 -14.53 -4.97
CA TYR A 110 0.25 -13.94 -6.31
C TYR A 110 1.00 -12.62 -6.50
N THR A 111 1.28 -11.89 -5.44
CA THR A 111 2.11 -10.65 -5.48
C THR A 111 3.59 -10.92 -5.78
N VAL A 112 4.04 -12.15 -5.59
CA VAL A 112 5.35 -12.68 -6.00
C VAL A 112 5.19 -13.75 -7.09
N CYS A 113 4.27 -13.53 -8.03
CA CYS A 113 4.01 -14.39 -9.18
C CYS A 113 5.31 -14.69 -9.94
N LEU A 114 5.54 -15.95 -10.32
CA LEU A 114 6.74 -16.33 -11.08
C LEU A 114 6.75 -15.79 -12.52
N ASN A 115 5.62 -15.29 -12.98
CA ASN A 115 5.46 -14.59 -14.25
C ASN A 115 5.40 -13.06 -14.12
N TYR A 116 5.87 -12.52 -12.99
CA TYR A 116 5.91 -11.09 -12.76
C TYR A 116 6.73 -10.38 -13.85
N GLY A 117 6.18 -9.29 -14.40
CA GLY A 117 6.79 -8.56 -15.52
C GLY A 117 6.72 -9.25 -16.88
N ARG A 118 6.03 -10.40 -17.00
CA ARG A 118 5.79 -11.10 -18.26
C ARG A 118 4.33 -10.96 -18.66
N ASP A 119 3.98 -9.79 -19.12
CA ASP A 119 2.60 -9.38 -19.41
C ASP A 119 2.29 -9.16 -20.90
N GLY A 120 3.29 -9.38 -21.76
CA GLY A 120 3.14 -9.29 -23.23
C GLY A 120 3.34 -7.90 -23.82
N HIS A 121 3.63 -6.87 -23.03
CA HIS A 121 3.85 -5.51 -23.54
C HIS A 121 5.04 -5.37 -24.49
N ASP A 122 6.04 -6.21 -24.34
CA ASP A 122 7.25 -6.28 -25.16
C ASP A 122 7.09 -7.18 -26.41
N GLY A 123 5.85 -7.64 -26.69
CA GLY A 123 5.56 -8.60 -27.73
C GLY A 123 5.82 -10.06 -27.33
N GLY A 124 6.19 -10.30 -26.08
CA GLY A 124 6.31 -11.63 -25.50
C GLY A 124 4.96 -12.27 -25.20
N LEU A 125 4.99 -13.50 -24.66
CA LEU A 125 3.79 -14.21 -24.26
C LEU A 125 3.11 -13.53 -23.08
N ASP A 126 1.84 -13.11 -23.24
CA ASP A 126 1.02 -12.69 -22.11
C ASP A 126 0.72 -13.90 -21.21
N THR A 127 1.32 -13.90 -20.04
CA THR A 127 1.16 -14.96 -19.04
C THR A 127 -0.07 -14.77 -18.16
N GLY A 128 -0.74 -13.63 -18.28
CA GLY A 128 -1.91 -13.26 -17.48
C GLY A 128 -1.60 -12.54 -16.18
N HIS A 129 -0.34 -12.30 -15.83
CA HIS A 129 0.02 -11.43 -14.70
C HIS A 129 -0.32 -9.97 -15.05
N ARG A 130 -0.78 -9.19 -14.04
CA ARG A 130 -1.00 -7.75 -14.13
C ARG A 130 -0.40 -7.06 -12.89
N HIS A 131 0.21 -5.92 -13.12
CA HIS A 131 0.63 -5.00 -12.07
C HIS A 131 0.18 -3.60 -12.49
N TYR A 132 -1.05 -3.28 -12.12
CA TYR A 132 -1.73 -2.04 -12.52
C TYR A 132 -1.04 -0.81 -11.90
N GLY A 133 -0.89 0.24 -12.69
CA GLY A 133 -0.19 1.46 -12.31
C GLY A 133 1.35 1.36 -12.36
N PHE A 134 1.93 0.18 -12.72
CA PHE A 134 3.36 -0.05 -12.84
C PHE A 134 3.74 -0.67 -14.19
N TYR A 135 3.16 -1.82 -14.57
CA TYR A 135 3.32 -2.47 -15.87
C TYR A 135 2.09 -2.32 -16.76
N TRP A 136 0.90 -2.22 -16.16
CA TRP A 136 -0.36 -2.00 -16.83
C TRP A 136 -0.93 -0.65 -16.44
N GLN A 137 -1.72 -0.03 -17.36
CA GLN A 137 -2.38 1.24 -17.11
C GLN A 137 -3.08 1.23 -15.74
N GLY A 138 -2.94 2.33 -15.01
CA GLY A 138 -3.44 2.49 -13.65
C GLY A 138 -4.74 3.29 -13.58
N ALA A 139 -4.99 3.84 -12.40
CA ALA A 139 -6.26 4.46 -12.03
C ALA A 139 -6.28 6.00 -12.12
N ASN A 140 -5.18 6.67 -12.48
CA ASN A 140 -5.18 8.14 -12.67
C ASN A 140 -5.94 8.51 -13.96
N ALA A 141 -7.16 8.01 -14.11
CA ALA A 141 -8.08 8.19 -15.24
C ALA A 141 -9.52 7.97 -14.78
N GLU A 142 -10.50 8.46 -15.55
CA GLU A 142 -11.92 8.29 -15.21
C GLU A 142 -12.38 6.81 -15.28
N TYR A 143 -11.74 6.00 -16.11
CA TYR A 143 -12.06 4.57 -16.28
C TYR A 143 -10.79 3.74 -16.45
N ASN A 144 -10.84 2.48 -15.99
CA ASN A 144 -9.84 1.46 -16.36
C ASN A 144 -10.43 0.06 -16.26
N VAL A 145 -9.78 -0.89 -16.92
CA VAL A 145 -10.16 -2.31 -16.93
C VAL A 145 -9.31 -3.09 -15.95
N TYR A 146 -9.96 -3.95 -15.17
CA TYR A 146 -9.30 -4.78 -14.16
C TYR A 146 -9.77 -6.22 -14.24
N LYS A 147 -8.88 -7.15 -13.91
CA LYS A 147 -9.24 -8.56 -13.66
C LYS A 147 -10.08 -8.64 -12.39
N THR A 148 -11.11 -9.48 -12.42
CA THR A 148 -11.99 -9.69 -11.26
C THR A 148 -11.23 -10.21 -10.04
N SER A 149 -10.14 -10.96 -10.26
CA SER A 149 -9.33 -11.55 -9.19
C SER A 149 -8.57 -10.56 -8.30
N CYS A 150 -8.54 -9.27 -8.65
CA CYS A 150 -7.92 -8.22 -7.84
C CYS A 150 -8.93 -7.19 -7.31
N LEU A 151 -10.22 -7.52 -7.34
CA LEU A 151 -11.30 -6.60 -6.93
C LEU A 151 -12.02 -7.10 -5.68
N HIS A 152 -12.33 -6.17 -4.79
CA HIS A 152 -12.98 -6.40 -3.50
C HIS A 152 -14.18 -5.46 -3.34
N ARG A 153 -15.33 -5.99 -2.88
CA ARG A 153 -16.53 -5.18 -2.67
C ARG A 153 -16.38 -4.25 -1.47
N ILE A 154 -16.67 -2.99 -1.69
CA ILE A 154 -16.64 -1.96 -0.64
C ILE A 154 -17.92 -2.04 0.20
N PRO A 155 -17.85 -2.17 1.53
CA PRO A 155 -19.03 -2.05 2.40
C PRO A 155 -19.72 -0.71 2.23
N ASP A 156 -21.06 -0.67 2.39
CA ASP A 156 -21.88 0.52 2.13
C ASP A 156 -21.48 1.75 2.96
N ASN A 157 -21.00 1.53 4.18
CA ASN A 157 -20.58 2.59 5.10
C ASN A 157 -19.12 3.05 4.91
N VAL A 158 -18.40 2.53 3.93
CA VAL A 158 -17.02 2.95 3.60
C VAL A 158 -17.04 3.86 2.38
N SER A 159 -16.47 5.06 2.48
CA SER A 159 -16.36 5.99 1.36
C SER A 159 -15.35 5.49 0.29
N TYR A 160 -15.43 6.01 -0.95
CA TYR A 160 -14.44 5.69 -1.97
C TYR A 160 -13.04 6.18 -1.59
N ASP A 161 -12.94 7.34 -0.93
CA ASP A 161 -11.66 7.90 -0.48
C ASP A 161 -10.97 6.98 0.52
N VAL A 162 -11.71 6.47 1.50
CA VAL A 162 -11.20 5.49 2.46
C VAL A 162 -10.87 4.17 1.77
N ALA A 163 -11.76 3.68 0.90
CA ALA A 163 -11.56 2.41 0.19
C ALA A 163 -10.38 2.46 -0.78
N SER A 164 -10.02 3.64 -1.34
CA SER A 164 -8.82 3.78 -2.18
C SER A 164 -7.53 3.46 -1.41
N MET A 165 -7.53 3.58 -0.08
CA MET A 165 -6.40 3.19 0.76
C MET A 165 -6.33 1.69 1.07
N CYS A 166 -7.21 0.87 0.48
CA CYS A 166 -7.23 -0.59 0.72
C CYS A 166 -5.89 -1.23 0.39
N ASP A 167 -5.21 -0.79 -0.68
CA ASP A 167 -3.86 -1.26 -1.02
C ASP A 167 -2.85 -0.89 0.07
N CYS A 168 -2.80 0.38 0.46
CA CYS A 168 -1.87 0.88 1.49
C CYS A 168 -2.07 0.18 2.85
N ALA A 169 -3.31 0.06 3.32
CA ALA A 169 -3.62 -0.65 4.55
C ALA A 169 -3.39 -2.17 4.40
N GLY A 170 -3.66 -2.73 3.22
CA GLY A 170 -3.36 -4.13 2.93
C GLY A 170 -1.86 -4.45 2.99
N VAL A 171 -1.00 -3.55 2.48
CA VAL A 171 0.47 -3.68 2.62
C VAL A 171 0.87 -3.73 4.09
N ALA A 172 0.26 -2.90 4.93
CA ALA A 172 0.49 -2.90 6.37
C ALA A 172 0.00 -4.20 7.01
N LEU A 173 -1.25 -4.60 6.75
CA LEU A 173 -1.86 -5.80 7.33
C LEU A 173 -1.11 -7.08 6.95
N HIS A 174 -0.68 -7.20 5.69
CA HIS A 174 0.10 -8.37 5.27
C HIS A 174 1.40 -8.50 6.07
N GLY A 175 2.13 -7.39 6.27
CA GLY A 175 3.33 -7.39 7.11
C GLY A 175 3.03 -7.74 8.57
N VAL A 176 1.96 -7.18 9.12
CA VAL A 176 1.48 -7.47 10.48
C VAL A 176 1.12 -8.95 10.64
N GLU A 177 0.40 -9.56 9.68
CA GLU A 177 0.05 -10.99 9.71
C GLU A 177 1.28 -11.89 9.57
N LEU A 178 2.28 -11.51 8.75
CA LEU A 178 3.52 -12.27 8.62
C LEU A 178 4.37 -12.26 9.90
N ALA A 179 4.42 -11.13 10.60
CA ALA A 179 5.08 -11.07 11.91
C ALA A 179 4.28 -11.84 12.97
N GLY A 180 2.97 -11.79 12.87
CA GLY A 180 2.03 -12.14 13.91
C GLY A 180 1.85 -11.00 14.90
N VAL A 181 0.79 -11.07 15.70
CA VAL A 181 0.55 -10.15 16.83
C VAL A 181 0.30 -11.01 18.06
N THR A 182 1.14 -10.84 19.08
CA THR A 182 0.94 -11.51 20.38
C THR A 182 -0.22 -10.85 21.12
N PRO A 183 -1.34 -11.55 21.39
CA PRO A 183 -2.45 -10.97 22.14
C PRO A 183 -2.00 -10.46 23.51
N GLY A 184 -2.31 -9.20 23.82
CA GLY A 184 -1.86 -8.53 25.04
C GLY A 184 -0.39 -8.09 25.02
N GLY A 185 0.37 -8.43 23.98
CA GLY A 185 1.80 -8.12 23.82
C GLY A 185 2.07 -6.66 23.47
N THR A 186 3.35 -6.32 23.34
CA THR A 186 3.83 -4.99 22.96
C THR A 186 4.33 -5.01 21.53
N VAL A 187 3.79 -4.13 20.69
CA VAL A 187 4.23 -3.92 19.31
C VAL A 187 4.91 -2.55 19.17
N VAL A 188 6.01 -2.51 18.44
CA VAL A 188 6.66 -1.26 18.00
C VAL A 188 6.41 -1.05 16.51
N VAL A 189 6.01 0.15 16.11
CA VAL A 189 5.92 0.58 14.72
C VAL A 189 6.96 1.66 14.47
N ILE A 190 7.89 1.41 13.55
CA ILE A 190 8.91 2.39 13.15
C ILE A 190 8.46 3.08 11.87
N GLY A 191 8.23 4.40 11.94
CA GLY A 191 7.81 5.22 10.81
C GLY A 191 6.29 5.42 10.72
N PRO A 192 5.74 6.53 11.28
CA PRO A 192 4.31 6.86 11.25
C PRO A 192 3.87 7.49 9.91
N GLY A 193 4.30 6.90 8.80
CA GLY A 193 3.71 7.17 7.48
C GLY A 193 2.33 6.49 7.34
N PRO A 194 1.65 6.64 6.18
CA PRO A 194 0.34 6.00 5.97
C PRO A 194 0.33 4.51 6.32
N ILE A 195 1.33 3.75 5.83
CA ILE A 195 1.48 2.32 6.13
C ILE A 195 1.67 2.08 7.64
N GLY A 196 2.56 2.83 8.30
CA GLY A 196 2.80 2.65 9.74
C GLY A 196 1.61 3.04 10.61
N LEU A 197 0.82 4.06 10.23
CA LEU A 197 -0.41 4.42 10.92
C LEU A 197 -1.49 3.34 10.76
N CYS A 198 -1.61 2.72 9.58
CA CYS A 198 -2.46 1.54 9.38
C CYS A 198 -1.97 0.36 10.22
N ALA A 199 -0.68 0.00 10.14
CA ALA A 199 -0.10 -1.10 10.92
C ALA A 199 -0.32 -0.95 12.42
N MET A 200 -0.20 0.27 12.95
CA MET A 200 -0.49 0.58 14.35
C MET A 200 -1.94 0.22 14.74
N MET A 201 -2.91 0.67 13.93
CA MET A 201 -4.33 0.41 14.19
C MET A 201 -4.68 -1.07 13.97
N GLU A 202 -4.09 -1.72 12.99
CA GLU A 202 -4.23 -3.15 12.69
C GLU A 202 -3.66 -4.01 13.82
N CYS A 203 -2.47 -3.71 14.32
CA CYS A 203 -1.92 -4.39 15.49
C CYS A 203 -2.86 -4.28 16.70
N ARG A 204 -3.46 -3.12 16.92
CA ARG A 204 -4.47 -2.94 17.97
C ARG A 204 -5.70 -3.79 17.72
N ALA A 205 -6.24 -3.79 16.49
CA ALA A 205 -7.41 -4.57 16.11
C ALA A 205 -7.18 -6.09 16.25
N LEU A 206 -5.93 -6.53 16.05
CA LEU A 206 -5.52 -7.94 16.19
C LEU A 206 -5.10 -8.33 17.62
N GLY A 207 -5.25 -7.41 18.61
CA GLY A 207 -5.12 -7.73 20.00
C GLY A 207 -3.82 -7.29 20.69
N ALA A 208 -3.00 -6.45 20.08
CA ALA A 208 -1.85 -5.84 20.76
C ALA A 208 -2.29 -5.09 22.01
N GLY A 209 -1.70 -5.44 23.16
CA GLY A 209 -1.98 -4.79 24.45
C GLY A 209 -1.37 -3.41 24.55
N ARG A 210 -0.23 -3.19 23.89
CA ARG A 210 0.50 -1.92 23.85
C ARG A 210 1.09 -1.68 22.47
N VAL A 211 0.92 -0.46 21.94
CA VAL A 211 1.52 -0.04 20.67
C VAL A 211 2.40 1.19 20.89
N ILE A 212 3.68 1.06 20.56
CA ILE A 212 4.70 2.11 20.62
C ILE A 212 5.00 2.54 19.20
N VAL A 213 4.96 3.86 18.92
CA VAL A 213 5.28 4.39 17.60
C VAL A 213 6.55 5.22 17.66
N VAL A 214 7.50 4.91 16.78
CA VAL A 214 8.77 5.65 16.64
C VAL A 214 8.70 6.52 15.39
N GLY A 215 8.89 7.83 15.55
CA GLY A 215 8.81 8.78 14.44
C GLY A 215 9.21 10.17 14.82
N ARG A 216 8.67 11.18 14.10
CA ARG A 216 8.86 12.60 14.42
C ARG A 216 7.74 13.48 13.84
N GLY A 217 7.63 14.70 14.38
CA GLY A 217 6.78 15.77 13.84
C GLY A 217 5.29 15.42 13.80
N ALA A 218 4.55 16.07 12.90
CA ALA A 218 3.09 16.00 12.82
C ALA A 218 2.55 14.56 12.65
N LYS A 219 3.28 13.68 11.95
CA LYS A 219 2.87 12.27 11.78
C LYS A 219 2.97 11.48 13.09
N LEU A 220 3.92 11.81 13.96
CA LEU A 220 3.99 11.20 15.29
C LEU A 220 2.85 11.68 16.19
N GLU A 221 2.48 12.97 16.11
CA GLU A 221 1.29 13.50 16.79
C GLU A 221 0.02 12.82 16.28
N LYS A 222 -0.09 12.58 14.96
CA LYS A 222 -1.22 11.82 14.40
C LYS A 222 -1.28 10.39 14.95
N ALA A 223 -0.14 9.72 15.14
CA ALA A 223 -0.12 8.39 15.78
C ALA A 223 -0.68 8.46 17.21
N ARG A 224 -0.37 9.51 17.97
CA ARG A 224 -0.92 9.74 19.31
C ARG A 224 -2.44 9.94 19.27
N GLU A 225 -2.93 10.77 18.36
CA GLU A 225 -4.39 11.00 18.15
C GLU A 225 -5.12 9.70 17.77
N LEU A 226 -4.44 8.84 17.00
CA LEU A 226 -4.97 7.57 16.54
C LEU A 226 -4.88 6.44 17.58
N GLY A 227 -4.27 6.69 18.75
CA GLY A 227 -4.31 5.78 19.89
C GLY A 227 -3.02 4.97 20.12
N ALA A 228 -1.85 5.49 19.69
CA ALA A 228 -0.58 4.96 20.15
C ALA A 228 -0.44 5.16 21.67
N ASP A 229 -0.03 4.12 22.40
CA ASP A 229 0.18 4.22 23.86
C ASP A 229 1.42 5.05 24.18
N PHE A 230 2.47 4.94 23.37
CA PHE A 230 3.69 5.72 23.47
C PHE A 230 4.15 6.18 22.09
N CYS A 231 4.63 7.41 22.04
CA CYS A 231 5.22 8.03 20.86
C CYS A 231 6.64 8.46 21.19
N ILE A 232 7.62 7.88 20.50
CA ILE A 232 9.05 8.13 20.68
C ILE A 232 9.54 9.02 19.53
N ASP A 233 10.00 10.23 19.87
CA ASP A 233 10.61 11.15 18.92
C ASP A 233 12.11 10.87 18.83
N PHE A 234 12.54 10.21 17.74
CA PHE A 234 13.94 9.81 17.56
C PHE A 234 14.92 11.00 17.40
N GLU A 235 14.43 12.22 17.25
CA GLU A 235 15.26 13.42 17.28
C GLU A 235 15.56 13.90 18.72
N LYS A 236 14.81 13.42 19.72
CA LYS A 236 14.91 13.83 21.12
C LYS A 236 15.49 12.77 22.04
N GLU A 237 15.30 11.49 21.68
CA GLU A 237 15.74 10.37 22.51
C GLU A 237 16.16 9.16 21.65
N ASP A 238 17.01 8.27 22.21
CA ASP A 238 17.35 7.02 21.56
C ASP A 238 16.15 6.07 21.59
N PRO A 239 15.58 5.70 20.42
CA PRO A 239 14.38 4.89 20.37
C PRO A 239 14.60 3.45 20.85
N VAL A 240 15.80 2.88 20.69
CA VAL A 240 16.11 1.53 21.20
C VAL A 240 16.12 1.52 22.71
N GLN A 241 16.87 2.46 23.32
CA GLN A 241 16.94 2.60 24.76
C GLN A 241 15.54 2.83 25.36
N ARG A 242 14.75 3.71 24.73
CA ARG A 242 13.42 4.04 25.22
C ARG A 242 12.43 2.86 25.14
N VAL A 243 12.47 2.07 24.08
CA VAL A 243 11.65 0.84 23.96
C VAL A 243 12.05 -0.15 25.05
N LEU A 244 13.34 -0.36 25.29
CA LEU A 244 13.80 -1.26 26.38
C LEU A 244 13.35 -0.77 27.75
N GLU A 245 13.41 0.52 28.05
CA GLU A 245 12.88 1.08 29.29
C GLU A 245 11.37 0.81 29.46
N LEU A 246 10.58 1.09 28.41
CA LEU A 246 9.13 0.88 28.42
C LEU A 246 8.72 -0.59 28.57
N THR A 247 9.63 -1.51 28.22
CA THR A 247 9.40 -2.98 28.27
C THR A 247 10.17 -3.66 29.41
N GLY A 248 10.73 -2.91 30.35
CA GLY A 248 11.49 -3.46 31.48
C GLY A 248 12.76 -4.23 31.07
N GLY A 249 13.39 -3.83 29.96
CA GLY A 249 14.60 -4.45 29.39
C GLY A 249 14.35 -5.67 28.52
N ILE A 250 13.11 -6.12 28.37
CA ILE A 250 12.76 -7.33 27.63
C ILE A 250 12.75 -7.08 26.10
N GLY A 251 12.25 -5.93 25.65
CA GLY A 251 11.95 -5.62 24.24
C GLY A 251 10.49 -5.89 23.87
N ALA A 252 10.11 -5.48 22.68
CA ALA A 252 8.76 -5.67 22.12
C ALA A 252 8.56 -7.09 21.59
N ASP A 253 7.34 -7.59 21.63
CA ASP A 253 6.98 -8.90 21.04
C ASP A 253 7.18 -8.88 19.53
N GLU A 254 6.72 -7.80 18.86
CA GLU A 254 6.88 -7.60 17.42
C GLU A 254 7.31 -6.15 17.11
N VAL A 255 8.03 -6.00 15.98
CA VAL A 255 8.42 -4.69 15.43
C VAL A 255 8.03 -4.62 13.96
N MET A 256 7.22 -3.62 13.58
CA MET A 256 6.82 -3.32 12.21
C MET A 256 7.70 -2.21 11.65
N GLU A 257 8.60 -2.55 10.73
CA GLU A 257 9.48 -1.57 10.07
C GLU A 257 8.77 -1.01 8.83
N CYS A 258 8.29 0.23 8.95
CA CYS A 258 7.51 0.96 7.94
C CYS A 258 8.21 2.24 7.43
N SER A 259 9.44 2.51 7.87
CA SER A 259 10.12 3.79 7.59
C SER A 259 11.00 3.77 6.33
N GLY A 260 11.64 2.63 6.03
CA GLY A 260 12.65 2.51 4.98
C GLY A 260 13.94 3.29 5.26
N ALA A 261 14.19 3.70 6.50
CA ALA A 261 15.45 4.32 6.86
C ALA A 261 16.58 3.27 6.91
N PRO A 262 17.80 3.58 6.41
CA PRO A 262 18.87 2.57 6.27
C PRO A 262 19.29 1.90 7.58
N ASP A 263 19.12 2.57 8.71
CA ASP A 263 19.50 2.09 10.05
C ASP A 263 18.33 1.44 10.81
N SER A 264 17.10 1.54 10.29
CA SER A 264 15.91 1.05 10.97
C SER A 264 15.86 -0.47 11.15
N PRO A 265 16.35 -1.35 10.23
CA PRO A 265 16.38 -2.78 10.47
C PRO A 265 17.29 -3.16 11.64
N SER A 266 18.45 -2.49 11.77
CA SER A 266 19.34 -2.70 12.91
C SER A 266 18.70 -2.27 14.23
N LYS A 267 17.97 -1.15 14.24
CA LYS A 267 17.23 -0.67 15.41
C LYS A 267 16.07 -1.62 15.75
N ALA A 268 15.31 -2.07 14.75
CA ALA A 268 14.20 -3.02 14.94
C ALA A 268 14.66 -4.31 15.64
N VAL A 269 15.77 -4.91 15.17
CA VAL A 269 16.38 -6.10 15.80
C VAL A 269 16.81 -5.87 17.24
N ARG A 270 17.17 -4.62 17.61
CA ARG A 270 17.58 -4.27 18.99
C ARG A 270 16.40 -3.92 19.91
N MET A 271 15.23 -3.59 19.32
CA MET A 271 14.01 -3.28 20.06
C MET A 271 13.17 -4.53 20.35
N VAL A 272 13.30 -5.58 19.53
CA VAL A 272 12.51 -6.80 19.66
C VAL A 272 13.08 -7.70 20.76
N ARG A 273 12.20 -8.39 21.46
CA ARG A 273 12.57 -9.38 22.47
C ARG A 273 13.19 -10.64 21.88
N LYS A 274 13.80 -11.46 22.71
CA LYS A 274 14.17 -12.84 22.33
C LYS A 274 12.95 -13.63 21.88
N ALA A 275 13.10 -14.43 20.83
CA ALA A 275 12.05 -15.17 20.14
C ALA A 275 10.90 -14.30 19.58
N GLY A 276 11.11 -12.99 19.44
CA GLY A 276 10.16 -12.06 18.82
C GLY A 276 10.29 -11.98 17.29
N ALA A 277 9.50 -11.09 16.68
CA ALA A 277 9.47 -10.97 15.23
C ALA A 277 9.65 -9.51 14.75
N VAL A 278 10.31 -9.36 13.60
CA VAL A 278 10.46 -8.09 12.87
C VAL A 278 9.88 -8.26 11.48
N ALA A 279 8.85 -7.48 11.12
CA ALA A 279 8.37 -7.37 9.74
C ALA A 279 9.06 -6.21 9.03
N ILE A 280 9.67 -6.48 7.88
CA ILE A 280 10.20 -5.48 6.96
C ILE A 280 9.13 -5.19 5.93
N ILE A 281 8.46 -4.05 6.07
CA ILE A 281 7.31 -3.65 5.24
C ILE A 281 7.72 -2.54 4.26
N ALA A 282 8.63 -1.67 4.68
CA ALA A 282 9.10 -0.57 3.85
C ALA A 282 10.04 -0.99 2.72
N ASN A 283 10.04 -0.20 1.63
CA ASN A 283 11.03 -0.28 0.57
C ASN A 283 12.20 0.68 0.85
N TYR A 284 13.43 0.19 0.76
CA TYR A 284 14.65 0.98 0.96
C TYR A 284 15.11 1.63 -0.34
N LYS A 285 15.79 2.78 -0.23
CA LYS A 285 16.40 3.47 -1.38
C LYS A 285 17.75 2.88 -1.78
N ILE A 286 18.31 1.99 -0.96
CA ILE A 286 19.61 1.31 -1.13
C ILE A 286 19.38 -0.20 -1.08
N ASP A 287 20.19 -0.94 -1.84
CA ASP A 287 20.01 -2.39 -1.99
C ASP A 287 20.49 -3.17 -0.76
N GLU A 288 21.42 -2.63 0.01
CA GLU A 288 21.99 -3.29 1.18
C GLU A 288 21.83 -2.44 2.43
N VAL A 289 21.34 -3.07 3.50
CA VAL A 289 21.21 -2.46 4.83
C VAL A 289 21.86 -3.35 5.88
N HIS A 290 22.39 -2.73 6.94
CA HIS A 290 23.04 -3.48 8.02
C HIS A 290 21.99 -4.12 8.95
N VAL A 291 22.12 -5.44 9.15
CA VAL A 291 21.38 -6.21 10.15
C VAL A 291 22.35 -6.97 11.05
N PRO A 292 22.29 -6.84 12.39
CA PRO A 292 23.20 -7.53 13.31
C PRO A 292 22.83 -9.01 13.45
N LEU A 293 23.26 -9.86 12.51
CA LEU A 293 22.86 -11.27 12.42
C LEU A 293 23.21 -12.11 13.65
N ASN A 294 24.27 -11.78 14.40
CA ASN A 294 24.57 -12.47 15.66
C ASN A 294 23.46 -12.23 16.73
N ILE A 295 22.89 -11.01 16.76
CA ILE A 295 21.76 -10.73 17.66
C ILE A 295 20.54 -11.54 17.22
N VAL A 296 20.27 -11.60 15.92
CA VAL A 296 19.16 -12.40 15.36
C VAL A 296 19.31 -13.86 15.74
N ASN A 297 20.49 -14.44 15.48
CA ASN A 297 20.72 -15.87 15.71
C ASN A 297 20.71 -16.24 17.19
N PHE A 298 21.44 -15.53 18.06
CA PHE A 298 21.52 -15.85 19.48
C PHE A 298 20.25 -15.59 20.27
N ASN A 299 19.33 -14.80 19.71
CA ASN A 299 18.05 -14.50 20.36
C ASN A 299 16.86 -15.12 19.61
N GLU A 300 17.07 -15.98 18.60
CA GLU A 300 16.00 -16.64 17.81
C GLU A 300 14.98 -15.63 17.24
N ILE A 301 15.45 -14.45 16.79
CA ILE A 301 14.59 -13.41 16.24
C ILE A 301 14.19 -13.81 14.82
N ARG A 302 12.89 -13.75 14.53
CA ARG A 302 12.36 -13.97 13.20
C ARG A 302 12.28 -12.64 12.45
N ILE A 303 12.93 -12.55 11.26
CA ILE A 303 12.80 -11.42 10.34
C ILE A 303 12.01 -11.89 9.13
N VAL A 304 10.93 -11.18 8.78
CA VAL A 304 10.08 -11.51 7.65
C VAL A 304 9.99 -10.32 6.68
N GLY A 305 10.19 -10.58 5.39
CA GLY A 305 9.94 -9.61 4.33
C GLY A 305 8.48 -9.66 3.90
N SER A 306 7.87 -8.49 3.69
CA SER A 306 6.50 -8.35 3.23
C SER A 306 6.45 -7.66 1.87
N LYS A 307 5.64 -8.18 0.93
CA LYS A 307 5.42 -7.56 -0.38
C LYS A 307 3.94 -7.44 -0.71
N ALA A 308 3.50 -6.19 -0.89
CA ALA A 308 2.12 -5.85 -1.26
C ALA A 308 1.08 -6.45 -0.28
N ASN A 309 -0.12 -6.76 -0.75
CA ASN A 309 -1.30 -7.02 0.08
C ASN A 309 -2.05 -8.31 -0.27
N PRO A 310 -1.38 -9.47 -0.49
CA PRO A 310 -2.07 -10.67 -0.93
C PRO A 310 -3.04 -11.19 0.13
N ASN A 311 -4.29 -11.47 -0.28
CA ASN A 311 -5.33 -12.12 0.52
C ASN A 311 -5.81 -11.35 1.78
N VAL A 312 -5.58 -10.04 1.87
CA VAL A 312 -5.93 -9.24 3.05
C VAL A 312 -6.95 -8.14 2.79
N SER A 313 -7.23 -7.81 1.52
CA SER A 313 -8.03 -6.64 1.15
C SER A 313 -9.45 -6.67 1.71
N ASP A 314 -10.13 -7.84 1.74
CA ASP A 314 -11.45 -7.98 2.35
C ASP A 314 -11.42 -7.72 3.87
N LYS A 315 -10.34 -8.14 4.55
CA LYS A 315 -10.15 -7.87 5.99
C LYS A 315 -9.93 -6.38 6.24
N VAL A 316 -9.15 -5.72 5.38
CA VAL A 316 -8.92 -4.27 5.45
C VAL A 316 -10.24 -3.50 5.29
N LEU A 317 -11.04 -3.85 4.28
CA LEU A 317 -12.34 -3.23 4.07
C LEU A 317 -13.29 -3.47 5.26
N HIS A 318 -13.22 -4.64 5.89
CA HIS A 318 -13.93 -4.90 7.14
C HIS A 318 -13.41 -4.02 8.30
N PHE A 319 -12.09 -3.82 8.43
CA PHE A 319 -11.53 -2.92 9.44
C PHE A 319 -11.92 -1.47 9.23
N PHE A 320 -11.99 -1.00 7.99
CA PHE A 320 -12.55 0.30 7.69
C PHE A 320 -14.04 0.38 8.08
N SER A 321 -14.83 -0.62 7.70
CA SER A 321 -16.26 -0.68 7.97
C SER A 321 -16.60 -0.72 9.47
N SER A 322 -15.80 -1.43 10.25
CA SER A 322 -15.96 -1.55 11.72
C SER A 322 -15.38 -0.35 12.49
N GLY A 323 -14.62 0.53 11.84
CA GLY A 323 -13.90 1.62 12.49
C GLY A 323 -12.63 1.20 13.23
N ALA A 324 -12.20 -0.05 13.09
CA ALA A 324 -10.92 -0.54 13.64
C ALA A 324 -9.74 0.21 13.03
N ILE A 325 -9.81 0.55 11.74
CA ILE A 325 -8.95 1.52 11.08
C ILE A 325 -9.77 2.77 10.80
N ARG A 326 -9.36 3.91 11.37
CA ARG A 326 -10.00 5.21 11.17
C ARG A 326 -9.50 5.86 9.88
N GLY A 327 -9.96 5.34 8.73
CA GLY A 327 -9.49 5.74 7.40
C GLY A 327 -9.69 7.22 7.09
N GLU A 328 -10.83 7.79 7.49
CA GLU A 328 -11.15 9.22 7.30
C GLU A 328 -10.11 10.14 7.95
N ALA A 329 -9.52 9.73 9.07
CA ALA A 329 -8.50 10.51 9.77
C ALA A 329 -7.14 10.51 9.04
N LEU A 330 -6.95 9.63 8.05
CA LEU A 330 -5.74 9.54 7.23
C LEU A 330 -5.86 10.33 5.93
N VAL A 331 -7.06 10.49 5.36
CA VAL A 331 -7.30 11.31 4.17
C VAL A 331 -7.23 12.77 4.57
N THR A 332 -6.16 13.46 4.19
CA THR A 332 -5.91 14.84 4.60
C THR A 332 -6.20 15.86 3.50
N HIS A 333 -6.09 15.44 2.24
CA HIS A 333 -6.27 16.33 1.08
C HIS A 333 -6.98 15.58 -0.04
N THR A 334 -7.82 16.30 -0.78
CA THR A 334 -8.49 15.81 -1.99
C THR A 334 -8.32 16.81 -3.13
N PHE A 335 -8.10 16.32 -4.34
CA PHE A 335 -7.92 17.14 -5.53
C PHE A 335 -8.66 16.53 -6.74
N PRO A 336 -9.14 17.34 -7.69
CA PRO A 336 -9.54 16.81 -8.99
C PRO A 336 -8.32 16.33 -9.78
N LEU A 337 -8.55 15.52 -10.82
CA LEU A 337 -7.48 14.96 -11.65
C LEU A 337 -6.62 16.04 -12.31
N GLU A 338 -7.22 17.16 -12.67
CA GLU A 338 -6.54 18.31 -13.27
C GLU A 338 -5.46 18.92 -12.36
N ASP A 339 -5.61 18.81 -11.04
CA ASP A 339 -4.67 19.33 -10.05
C ASP A 339 -3.65 18.27 -9.58
N TYR A 340 -3.46 17.18 -10.33
CA TYR A 340 -2.61 16.05 -9.94
C TYR A 340 -1.17 16.45 -9.61
N GLU A 341 -0.54 17.33 -10.39
CA GLU A 341 0.83 17.79 -10.12
C GLU A 341 0.94 18.51 -8.77
N LYS A 342 -0.05 19.36 -8.45
CA LYS A 342 -0.13 20.03 -7.15
C LYS A 342 -0.33 19.04 -6.02
N ALA A 343 -1.14 18.02 -6.22
CA ALA A 343 -1.39 16.97 -5.24
C ALA A 343 -0.13 16.15 -4.96
N VAL A 344 0.64 15.80 -6.00
CA VAL A 344 1.93 15.11 -5.87
C VAL A 344 2.94 15.98 -5.12
N ASP A 345 3.05 17.28 -5.42
CA ASP A 345 3.94 18.22 -4.74
C ASP A 345 3.63 18.31 -3.23
N ILE A 346 2.34 18.41 -2.86
CA ILE A 346 1.90 18.42 -1.46
C ILE A 346 2.28 17.11 -0.76
N PHE A 347 2.04 15.97 -1.41
CA PHE A 347 2.33 14.66 -0.84
C PHE A 347 3.83 14.40 -0.67
N GLU A 348 4.62 14.65 -1.71
CA GLU A 348 6.06 14.38 -1.73
C GLU A 348 6.81 15.25 -0.73
N HIS A 349 6.51 16.55 -0.71
CA HIS A 349 7.16 17.51 0.18
C HIS A 349 6.52 17.60 1.57
N LYS A 350 5.52 16.74 1.85
CA LYS A 350 4.84 16.66 3.17
C LYS A 350 4.29 18.01 3.62
N LYS A 351 3.78 18.80 2.67
CA LYS A 351 3.20 20.13 2.94
C LYS A 351 1.88 19.98 3.68
N ASP A 352 1.53 20.98 4.46
CA ASP A 352 0.24 21.14 5.14
C ASP A 352 -0.21 19.92 5.95
N GLY A 353 0.76 19.17 6.51
CA GLY A 353 0.49 17.99 7.33
C GLY A 353 -0.03 16.78 6.53
N SER A 354 0.26 16.71 5.23
CA SER A 354 -0.22 15.64 4.36
C SER A 354 0.16 14.24 4.85
N ILE A 355 -0.85 13.34 4.89
CA ILE A 355 -0.71 11.91 5.19
C ILE A 355 -1.13 11.12 3.96
N LYS A 356 -2.40 11.15 3.58
CA LYS A 356 -2.93 10.65 2.32
C LYS A 356 -3.57 11.76 1.53
N VAL A 357 -3.21 11.82 0.26
CA VAL A 357 -3.77 12.74 -0.73
C VAL A 357 -4.55 11.91 -1.73
N VAL A 358 -5.80 12.26 -1.98
CA VAL A 358 -6.72 11.50 -2.86
C VAL A 358 -7.07 12.36 -4.08
N ILE A 359 -7.09 11.72 -5.23
CA ILE A 359 -7.49 12.30 -6.52
C ILE A 359 -8.87 11.80 -6.89
N HIS A 360 -9.72 12.70 -7.39
CA HIS A 360 -11.03 12.40 -7.96
C HIS A 360 -10.97 12.60 -9.46
N PRO A 361 -10.87 11.51 -10.26
CA PRO A 361 -10.87 11.60 -11.73
C PRO A 361 -12.21 12.01 -12.31
#